data_eb0a8ba51d6e3f318456191a47f2a72a
#
_entry.id   eb0a8ba51d6e3f318456191a47f2a72a
#
_cell.length_a   1.000
_cell.length_b   1.000
_cell.length_c   1.000
_cell.angle_alpha   90.00
_cell.angle_beta   90.00
_cell.angle_gamma   90.00
#
_symmetry.space_group_name_H-M   'P 1'
#
loop_
_entity.id
_entity.type
_entity.pdbx_description
1 polymer ?
#
loop_
_entity_poly.entity_id
_entity_poly.type
_entity_poly.pdbx_seq_one_letter_code
_entity_poly.pdbx_strand_id
1 'polypeptide(L)'
;IESSRQAAEALRPLAGRFAATLFTVGIIGVGVLAIPTLAGSAAYAFAETLGWRQGLDKKLKQAPAFYALILVSTGVGVGLDFNPVKALYWTAVINGLLAPFLLVAILVIASDKKLMQGQPSSRLGWTVVALTAVAMFAAGVAMFVV
;
A
#
# COMPACT_ATOMS: atom_id res chain seq x y z
N ILE A 1 -11.88 4.67 17.17
CA ILE A 1 -12.73 4.99 16.00
C ILE A 1 -12.98 3.68 15.28
N GLU A 2 -14.21 3.18 15.38
CA GLU A 2 -14.57 1.88 14.80
C GLU A 2 -15.41 2.02 13.51
N SER A 3 -15.84 3.22 13.19
CA SER A 3 -16.65 3.49 12.00
C SER A 3 -16.31 4.83 11.35
N SER A 4 -16.57 4.94 10.05
CA SER A 4 -16.43 6.18 9.29
C SER A 4 -17.30 7.32 9.84
N ARG A 5 -18.43 6.97 10.47
CA ARG A 5 -19.31 7.94 11.13
C ARG A 5 -18.64 8.58 12.35
N GLN A 6 -17.99 7.78 13.19
CA GLN A 6 -17.25 8.30 14.35
C GLN A 6 -16.07 9.18 13.91
N ALA A 7 -15.40 8.82 12.80
CA ALA A 7 -14.34 9.65 12.22
C ALA A 7 -14.88 11.01 11.73
N ALA A 8 -16.05 11.03 11.10
CA ALA A 8 -16.72 12.28 10.70
C ALA A 8 -17.15 13.12 11.92
N GLU A 9 -17.66 12.49 12.98
CA GLU A 9 -18.04 13.16 14.22
C GLU A 9 -16.83 13.76 14.96
N ALA A 10 -15.67 13.13 14.90
CA ALA A 10 -14.42 13.66 15.47
C ALA A 10 -13.98 14.98 14.81
N LEU A 11 -14.40 15.26 13.58
CA LEU A 11 -14.13 16.54 12.89
C LEU A 11 -15.12 17.65 13.25
N ARG A 12 -16.18 17.35 13.99
CA ARG A 12 -17.22 18.30 14.35
C ARG A 12 -16.73 19.54 15.10
N PRO A 13 -15.76 19.45 16.02
CA PRO A 13 -15.21 20.64 16.68
C PRO A 13 -14.53 21.63 15.74
N LEU A 14 -13.99 21.13 14.61
CA LEU A 14 -13.26 21.94 13.62
C LEU A 14 -14.16 22.45 12.49
N ALA A 15 -15.04 21.58 11.97
CA ALA A 15 -15.85 21.83 10.78
C ALA A 15 -17.34 22.05 11.06
N GLY A 16 -17.77 22.01 12.34
CA GLY A 16 -19.13 22.26 12.75
C GLY A 16 -20.16 21.38 12.03
N ARG A 17 -21.22 21.99 11.50
CA ARG A 17 -22.32 21.29 10.80
C ARG A 17 -21.88 20.64 9.48
N PHE A 18 -20.78 21.09 8.89
CA PHE A 18 -20.28 20.59 7.61
C PHE A 18 -19.30 19.42 7.75
N ALA A 19 -18.96 19.00 8.97
CA ALA A 19 -17.99 17.94 9.22
C ALA A 19 -18.29 16.65 8.44
N ALA A 20 -19.54 16.18 8.50
CA ALA A 20 -19.94 14.95 7.79
C ALA A 20 -19.85 15.12 6.25
N THR A 21 -20.27 16.25 5.72
CA THR A 21 -20.22 16.52 4.27
C THR A 21 -18.77 16.61 3.76
N LEU A 22 -17.93 17.36 4.45
CA LEU A 22 -16.50 17.49 4.11
C LEU A 22 -15.78 16.15 4.19
N PHE A 23 -16.06 15.37 5.22
CA PHE A 23 -15.50 14.04 5.38
C PHE A 23 -15.94 13.10 4.24
N THR A 24 -17.23 13.10 3.90
CA THR A 24 -17.75 12.27 2.81
C THR A 24 -17.15 12.64 1.46
N VAL A 25 -17.12 13.93 1.13
CA VAL A 25 -16.51 14.41 -0.12
C VAL A 25 -15.01 14.05 -0.17
N GLY A 26 -14.30 14.20 0.95
CA GLY A 26 -12.91 13.82 1.07
C GLY A 26 -12.67 12.32 0.81
N ILE A 27 -13.45 11.46 1.44
CA ILE A 27 -13.34 9.99 1.24
C ILE A 27 -13.67 9.60 -0.19
N ILE A 28 -14.73 10.16 -0.79
CA ILE A 28 -15.08 9.88 -2.19
C ILE A 28 -13.94 10.33 -3.11
N GLY A 29 -13.42 11.55 -2.92
CA GLY A 29 -12.32 12.07 -3.72
C GLY A 29 -11.06 11.22 -3.64
N VAL A 30 -10.65 10.85 -2.44
CA VAL A 30 -9.51 9.95 -2.23
C VAL A 30 -9.77 8.57 -2.84
N GLY A 31 -10.97 8.01 -2.65
CA GLY A 31 -11.33 6.69 -3.17
C GLY A 31 -11.27 6.63 -4.70
N VAL A 32 -11.80 7.63 -5.38
CA VAL A 32 -11.79 7.71 -6.86
C VAL A 32 -10.36 7.72 -7.42
N LEU A 33 -9.42 8.33 -6.71
CA LEU A 33 -8.01 8.38 -7.13
C LEU A 33 -7.22 7.15 -6.65
N ALA A 34 -7.39 6.75 -5.40
CA ALA A 34 -6.59 5.71 -4.77
C ALA A 34 -6.95 4.30 -5.26
N ILE A 35 -8.24 3.99 -5.44
CA ILE A 35 -8.67 2.64 -5.82
C ILE A 35 -8.09 2.21 -7.17
N PRO A 36 -8.23 2.98 -8.28
CA PRO A 36 -7.65 2.60 -9.56
C PRO A 36 -6.12 2.52 -9.52
N THR A 37 -5.49 3.44 -8.79
CA THR A 37 -4.03 3.48 -8.68
C THR A 37 -3.49 2.26 -7.95
N LEU A 38 -4.06 1.89 -6.80
CA LEU A 38 -3.64 0.74 -6.01
C LEU A 38 -3.97 -0.58 -6.71
N ALA A 39 -5.19 -0.71 -7.28
CA ALA A 39 -5.58 -1.89 -8.03
C ALA A 39 -4.71 -2.09 -9.29
N GLY A 40 -4.38 -1.00 -9.99
CA GLY A 40 -3.46 -1.01 -11.13
C GLY A 40 -2.06 -1.43 -10.71
N SER A 41 -1.51 -0.84 -9.64
CA SER A 41 -0.18 -1.17 -9.11
C SER A 41 -0.08 -2.65 -8.71
N ALA A 42 -1.08 -3.17 -8.00
CA ALA A 42 -1.15 -4.59 -7.66
C ALA A 42 -1.20 -5.47 -8.92
N ALA A 43 -2.01 -5.09 -9.91
CA ALA A 43 -2.11 -5.83 -11.16
C ALA A 43 -0.78 -5.85 -11.94
N TYR A 44 -0.03 -4.76 -11.95
CA TYR A 44 1.31 -4.71 -12.52
C TYR A 44 2.27 -5.65 -11.79
N ALA A 45 2.33 -5.59 -10.46
CA ALA A 45 3.21 -6.43 -9.66
C ALA A 45 2.95 -7.92 -9.87
N PHE A 46 1.68 -8.34 -9.88
CA PHE A 46 1.30 -9.73 -10.14
C PHE A 46 1.61 -10.15 -11.58
N ALA A 47 1.26 -9.32 -12.56
CA ALA A 47 1.48 -9.65 -13.97
C ALA A 47 2.97 -9.75 -14.29
N GLU A 48 3.81 -8.90 -13.69
CA GLU A 48 5.27 -8.95 -13.84
C GLU A 48 5.84 -10.22 -13.22
N THR A 49 5.43 -10.55 -12.00
CA THR A 49 5.89 -11.76 -11.28
C THR A 49 5.50 -13.04 -12.01
N LEU A 50 4.31 -13.07 -12.63
CA LEU A 50 3.78 -14.25 -13.34
C LEU A 50 4.10 -14.25 -14.85
N GLY A 51 4.81 -13.23 -15.34
CA GLY A 51 5.16 -13.11 -16.76
C GLY A 51 3.94 -12.88 -17.66
N TRP A 52 2.86 -12.31 -17.15
CA TRP A 52 1.66 -12.02 -17.92
C TRP A 52 1.81 -10.74 -18.76
N ARG A 53 1.04 -10.67 -19.86
CA ARG A 53 0.96 -9.42 -20.62
C ARG A 53 0.27 -8.36 -19.78
N GLN A 54 0.94 -7.22 -19.60
CA GLN A 54 0.50 -6.11 -18.77
C GLN A 54 0.55 -4.80 -19.52
N GLY A 55 -0.22 -3.83 -19.05
CA GLY A 55 -0.23 -2.46 -19.57
C GLY A 55 -1.64 -1.91 -19.68
N LEU A 56 -1.85 -0.71 -19.14
CA LEU A 56 -3.09 0.06 -19.27
C LEU A 56 -3.30 0.60 -20.70
N ASP A 57 -2.24 0.61 -21.52
CA ASP A 57 -2.25 0.92 -22.94
C ASP A 57 -2.85 -0.19 -23.81
N LYS A 58 -2.93 -1.41 -23.27
CA LYS A 58 -3.44 -2.59 -23.98
C LYS A 58 -4.95 -2.72 -23.83
N LYS A 59 -5.59 -3.22 -24.89
CA LYS A 59 -7.03 -3.52 -24.84
C LYS A 59 -7.29 -4.73 -23.94
N LEU A 60 -8.50 -4.81 -23.35
CA LEU A 60 -8.95 -5.93 -22.50
C LEU A 60 -8.64 -7.31 -23.08
N LYS A 61 -8.80 -7.48 -24.39
CA LYS A 61 -8.50 -8.74 -25.10
C LYS A 61 -7.01 -9.07 -25.21
N GLN A 62 -6.14 -8.09 -25.03
CA GLN A 62 -4.69 -8.27 -25.17
C GLN A 62 -4.01 -8.61 -23.85
N ALA A 63 -4.62 -8.20 -22.73
CA ALA A 63 -4.13 -8.47 -21.38
C ALA A 63 -5.29 -8.87 -20.44
N PRO A 64 -6.00 -9.97 -20.71
CA PRO A 64 -7.22 -10.32 -19.96
C PRO A 64 -6.96 -10.61 -18.50
N ALA A 65 -5.85 -11.27 -18.17
CA ALA A 65 -5.49 -11.59 -16.78
C ALA A 65 -5.18 -10.33 -15.97
N PHE A 66 -4.51 -9.35 -16.55
CA PHE A 66 -4.21 -8.06 -15.94
C PHE A 66 -5.50 -7.30 -15.58
N TYR A 67 -6.43 -7.19 -16.50
CA TYR A 67 -7.71 -6.53 -16.25
C TYR A 67 -8.63 -7.32 -15.32
N ALA A 68 -8.60 -8.65 -15.41
CA ALA A 68 -9.33 -9.51 -14.47
C ALA A 68 -8.85 -9.28 -13.03
N LEU A 69 -7.55 -9.10 -12.82
CA LEU A 69 -6.99 -8.85 -11.50
C LEU A 69 -7.44 -7.48 -10.94
N ILE A 70 -7.50 -6.45 -11.78
CA ILE A 70 -8.04 -5.14 -11.39
C ILE A 70 -9.52 -5.26 -11.00
N LEU A 71 -10.33 -5.96 -11.79
CA LEU A 71 -11.75 -6.14 -11.52
C LEU A 71 -11.98 -6.97 -10.25
N VAL A 72 -11.23 -8.06 -10.08
CA VAL A 72 -11.36 -8.93 -8.90
C VAL A 72 -10.92 -8.19 -7.64
N SER A 73 -9.79 -7.49 -7.65
CA SER A 73 -9.30 -6.75 -6.48
C SER A 73 -10.28 -5.64 -6.06
N THR A 74 -10.84 -4.93 -7.04
CA THR A 74 -11.85 -3.88 -6.79
C THR A 74 -13.18 -4.50 -6.35
N GLY A 75 -13.62 -5.57 -7.02
CA GLY A 75 -14.89 -6.25 -6.72
C GLY A 75 -14.90 -6.92 -5.34
N VAL A 76 -13.80 -7.53 -4.93
CA VAL A 76 -13.63 -8.09 -3.58
C VAL A 76 -13.72 -6.98 -2.53
N GLY A 77 -13.09 -5.82 -2.77
CA GLY A 77 -13.15 -4.67 -1.86
C GLY A 77 -14.56 -4.10 -1.69
N VAL A 78 -15.39 -4.16 -2.75
CA VAL A 78 -16.76 -3.61 -2.74
C VAL A 78 -17.79 -4.67 -2.31
N GLY A 79 -17.60 -5.93 -2.73
CA GLY A 79 -18.61 -7.00 -2.58
C GLY A 79 -18.57 -7.72 -1.24
N LEU A 80 -17.48 -7.66 -0.51
CA LEU A 80 -17.38 -8.20 0.84
C LEU A 80 -17.65 -7.10 1.85
N ASP A 81 -18.63 -7.31 2.73
CA ASP A 81 -19.03 -6.36 3.78
C ASP A 81 -17.97 -6.26 4.88
N PHE A 82 -16.76 -5.86 4.47
CA PHE A 82 -15.65 -5.62 5.38
C PHE A 82 -15.82 -4.28 6.10
N ASN A 83 -15.63 -4.27 7.41
CA ASN A 83 -15.47 -3.02 8.12
C ASN A 83 -14.20 -2.29 7.61
N PRO A 84 -14.34 -1.10 6.96
CA PRO A 84 -13.21 -0.42 6.33
C PRO A 84 -12.08 -0.10 7.32
N VAL A 85 -12.41 0.21 8.56
CA VAL A 85 -11.43 0.55 9.61
C VAL A 85 -10.61 -0.67 9.98
N LYS A 86 -11.26 -1.84 10.14
CA LYS A 86 -10.56 -3.10 10.39
C LYS A 86 -9.67 -3.51 9.20
N ALA A 87 -10.16 -3.34 7.98
CA ALA A 87 -9.39 -3.63 6.79
C ALA A 87 -8.14 -2.76 6.69
N LEU A 88 -8.25 -1.45 6.94
CA LEU A 88 -7.11 -0.53 6.99
C LEU A 88 -6.11 -0.91 8.07
N TYR A 89 -6.60 -1.27 9.27
CA TYR A 89 -5.74 -1.71 10.36
C TYR A 89 -4.92 -2.95 9.99
N TRP A 90 -5.58 -4.01 9.48
CA TRP A 90 -4.88 -5.22 9.06
C TRP A 90 -3.90 -4.99 7.91
N THR A 91 -4.27 -4.15 6.95
CA THR A 91 -3.37 -3.77 5.86
C THR A 91 -2.13 -3.04 6.39
N ALA A 92 -2.31 -2.12 7.35
CA ALA A 92 -1.20 -1.41 7.98
C ALA A 92 -0.28 -2.37 8.75
N VAL A 93 -0.84 -3.33 9.50
CA VAL A 93 -0.08 -4.36 10.23
C VAL A 93 0.74 -5.21 9.26
N ILE A 94 0.12 -5.73 8.21
CA ILE A 94 0.81 -6.56 7.21
C ILE A 94 1.92 -5.77 6.53
N ASN A 95 1.65 -4.54 6.09
CA ASN A 95 2.66 -3.68 5.48
C ASN A 95 3.80 -3.35 6.44
N GLY A 96 3.48 -3.05 7.71
CA GLY A 96 4.49 -2.80 8.74
C GLY A 96 5.41 -4.00 8.99
N LEU A 97 4.86 -5.21 8.96
CA LEU A 97 5.65 -6.45 9.10
C LEU A 97 6.49 -6.75 7.85
N LEU A 98 5.99 -6.45 6.66
CA LEU A 98 6.72 -6.70 5.40
C LEU A 98 7.80 -5.65 5.12
N ALA A 99 7.63 -4.42 5.59
CA ALA A 99 8.53 -3.32 5.31
C ALA A 99 10.01 -3.57 5.67
N PRO A 100 10.36 -4.13 6.85
CA PRO A 100 11.76 -4.40 7.17
C PRO A 100 12.39 -5.45 6.25
N PHE A 101 11.63 -6.45 5.82
CA PHE A 101 12.13 -7.46 4.85
C PHE A 101 12.41 -6.81 3.49
N LEU A 102 11.53 -5.90 3.03
CA LEU A 102 11.75 -5.14 1.80
C LEU A 102 12.96 -4.23 1.91
N LEU A 103 13.19 -3.59 3.05
CA LEU A 103 14.38 -2.77 3.27
C LEU A 103 15.67 -3.60 3.22
N VAL A 104 15.67 -4.82 3.78
CA VAL A 104 16.81 -5.73 3.68
C VAL A 104 17.05 -6.14 2.21
N ALA A 105 15.99 -6.49 1.47
CA ALA A 105 16.12 -6.81 0.05
C ALA A 105 16.69 -5.64 -0.75
N ILE A 106 16.21 -4.42 -0.50
CA ILE A 106 16.74 -3.19 -1.12
C ILE A 106 18.22 -2.98 -0.77
N LEU A 107 18.63 -3.20 0.49
CA LEU A 107 20.03 -3.10 0.91
C LEU A 107 20.92 -4.09 0.16
N VAL A 108 20.48 -5.34 -0.01
CA VAL A 108 21.23 -6.36 -0.75
C VAL A 108 21.39 -5.93 -2.21
N ILE A 109 20.32 -5.52 -2.87
CA ILE A 109 20.34 -5.06 -4.26
C ILE A 109 21.21 -3.81 -4.41
N ALA A 110 21.07 -2.83 -3.53
CA ALA A 110 21.82 -1.58 -3.57
C ALA A 110 23.32 -1.75 -3.28
N SER A 111 23.71 -2.88 -2.69
CA SER A 111 25.12 -3.25 -2.43
C SER A 111 25.77 -3.98 -3.61
N ASP A 112 24.98 -4.55 -4.52
CA ASP A 112 25.49 -5.30 -5.66
C ASP A 112 25.92 -4.35 -6.79
N LYS A 113 27.25 -4.30 -7.03
CA LYS A 113 27.85 -3.46 -8.07
C LYS A 113 27.40 -3.85 -9.50
N LYS A 114 27.03 -5.12 -9.73
CA LYS A 114 26.56 -5.58 -11.05
C LYS A 114 25.14 -5.07 -11.32
N LEU A 115 24.26 -5.20 -10.35
CA LEU A 115 22.87 -4.73 -10.45
C LEU A 115 22.80 -3.20 -10.53
N MET A 116 23.64 -2.51 -9.76
CA MET A 116 23.71 -1.05 -9.73
C MET A 116 24.60 -0.45 -10.83
N GLN A 117 25.02 -1.23 -11.82
CA GLN A 117 25.83 -0.76 -12.96
C GLN A 117 27.05 0.10 -12.54
N GLY A 118 27.71 -0.29 -11.47
CA GLY A 118 28.88 0.41 -10.95
C GLY A 118 28.61 1.62 -10.05
N GLN A 119 27.35 1.92 -9.74
CA GLN A 119 26.95 2.98 -8.82
C GLN A 119 26.30 2.41 -7.53
N PRO A 120 27.07 1.70 -6.66
CA PRO A 120 26.54 1.16 -5.43
C PRO A 120 26.15 2.31 -4.47
N SER A 121 25.24 2.01 -3.56
CA SER A 121 24.80 2.97 -2.54
C SER A 121 25.99 3.49 -1.71
N SER A 122 25.93 4.77 -1.33
CA SER A 122 26.94 5.36 -0.46
C SER A 122 26.95 4.68 0.92
N ARG A 123 28.10 4.65 1.59
CA ARG A 123 28.22 4.09 2.94
C ARG A 123 27.22 4.70 3.93
N LEU A 124 27.02 6.01 3.83
CA LEU A 124 26.04 6.73 4.67
C LEU A 124 24.60 6.29 4.36
N GLY A 125 24.23 6.18 3.08
CA GLY A 125 22.91 5.68 2.67
C GLY A 125 22.68 4.25 3.16
N TRP A 126 23.68 3.38 3.04
CA TRP A 126 23.61 2.00 3.52
C TRP A 126 23.40 1.94 5.05
N THR A 127 24.16 2.72 5.85
CA THR A 127 24.02 2.72 7.31
C THR A 127 22.68 3.25 7.76
N VAL A 128 22.18 4.32 7.15
CA VAL A 128 20.84 4.88 7.48
C VAL A 128 19.74 3.86 7.21
N VAL A 129 19.74 3.22 6.04
CA VAL A 129 18.72 2.22 5.71
C VAL A 129 18.84 0.98 6.60
N ALA A 130 20.06 0.53 6.91
CA ALA A 130 20.29 -0.59 7.83
C ALA A 130 19.76 -0.29 9.24
N LEU A 131 20.04 0.89 9.78
CA LEU A 131 19.52 1.32 11.09
C LEU A 131 17.99 1.40 11.08
N THR A 132 17.41 1.92 10.00
CA THR A 132 15.96 1.98 9.84
C THR A 132 15.36 0.57 9.83
N ALA A 133 15.95 -0.37 9.09
CA ALA A 133 15.51 -1.76 9.06
C ALA A 133 15.54 -2.41 10.44
N VAL A 134 16.63 -2.22 11.19
CA VAL A 134 16.75 -2.73 12.57
C VAL A 134 15.69 -2.12 13.49
N ALA A 135 15.49 -0.81 13.42
CA ALA A 135 14.45 -0.14 14.20
C ALA A 135 13.04 -0.65 13.87
N MET A 136 12.75 -0.90 12.59
CA MET A 136 11.47 -1.44 12.18
C MET A 136 11.28 -2.90 12.61
N PHE A 137 12.34 -3.73 12.57
CA PHE A 137 12.29 -5.08 13.14
C PHE A 137 12.02 -5.04 14.65
N ALA A 138 12.71 -4.18 15.37
CA ALA A 138 12.50 -4.01 16.81
C ALA A 138 11.06 -3.56 17.13
N ALA A 139 10.53 -2.60 16.39
CA ALA A 139 9.14 -2.15 16.52
C ALA A 139 8.13 -3.27 16.20
N GLY A 140 8.39 -4.05 15.14
CA GLY A 140 7.57 -5.19 14.76
C GLY A 140 7.54 -6.26 15.86
N VAL A 141 8.67 -6.58 16.45
CA VAL A 141 8.75 -7.53 17.60
C VAL A 141 8.06 -6.96 18.82
N ALA A 142 8.27 -5.68 19.14
CA ALA A 142 7.62 -5.04 20.30
C ALA A 142 6.09 -5.08 20.22
N MET A 143 5.51 -5.01 19.00
CA MET A 143 4.07 -5.11 18.79
C MET A 143 3.47 -6.45 19.24
N PHE A 144 4.27 -7.53 19.26
CA PHE A 144 3.81 -8.86 19.71
C PHE A 144 4.12 -9.14 21.18
N VAL A 145 4.95 -8.32 21.83
CA VAL A 145 5.39 -8.53 23.22
C VAL A 145 4.61 -7.65 24.20
N VAL A 146 4.09 -6.53 23.71
CA VAL A 146 3.25 -5.56 24.46
C VAL A 146 1.79 -5.78 24.16
#